data_b731925563c69526a65a4c0ca08c567f
#
_entry.id   b731925563c69526a65a4c0ca08c567f
#
_cell.length_a   1.000
_cell.length_b   1.000
_cell.length_c   1.000
_cell.angle_alpha   90.00
_cell.angle_beta   90.00
_cell.angle_gamma   90.00
#
_symmetry.space_group_name_H-M   'P 1'
#
loop_
_entity.id
_entity.type
_entity.pdbx_description
1 polymer ?
#
loop_
_entity_poly.entity_id
_entity_poly.type
_entity_poly.pdbx_seq_one_letter_code
_entity_poly.pdbx_strand_id
1 'polypeptide(L)'
;WAFAPVVDIDRNWRNPITNVRTYGDDPDRVLECGLNYMKAAKEENVLVAIKHFPGDGCDEVDQHILTSVNSLYCEEWDATYGKIYGGLIEAGAQTVMVGHIAQPAYQKLYNPDFPDKLVPATLSPELLKGLLRKKLGFNGLIVTDSTCMVGFSCAMKREKAVPYAIEAGCDMFLFNKDLDEDYNYMLEGYKQGILSEQRLDEAITRILATKAALGLHKKAKNEIVPNEATLNILKNEEH
;
A
#
# COMPACT_ATOMS: atom_id res chain seq x y z
N TRP A 1 -5.49 11.02 -7.46
CA TRP A 1 -4.91 9.72 -7.12
C TRP A 1 -5.99 8.79 -6.58
N ALA A 2 -6.22 7.68 -7.29
CA ALA A 2 -7.18 6.65 -6.90
C ALA A 2 -6.48 5.54 -6.11
N PHE A 3 -7.03 5.17 -4.94
CA PHE A 3 -6.60 4.01 -4.17
C PHE A 3 -7.31 2.75 -4.67
N ALA A 4 -7.04 2.42 -5.91
CA ALA A 4 -7.59 1.33 -6.72
C ALA A 4 -6.59 1.01 -7.84
N PRO A 5 -6.69 -0.17 -8.51
CA PRO A 5 -7.66 -1.24 -8.31
C PRO A 5 -7.38 -2.13 -7.09
N VAL A 6 -8.41 -2.85 -6.62
CA VAL A 6 -8.24 -3.96 -5.67
C VAL A 6 -7.84 -5.19 -6.47
N VAL A 7 -6.61 -5.66 -6.27
CA VAL A 7 -6.02 -6.81 -6.97
C VAL A 7 -5.80 -8.01 -6.04
N ASP A 8 -6.53 -8.03 -4.96
CA ASP A 8 -6.65 -9.18 -4.07
C ASP A 8 -7.38 -10.32 -4.77
N ILE A 9 -7.23 -11.55 -4.27
CA ILE A 9 -7.86 -12.74 -4.82
C ILE A 9 -8.86 -13.27 -3.79
N ASP A 10 -10.10 -13.55 -4.20
CA ASP A 10 -11.14 -14.12 -3.35
C ASP A 10 -10.91 -15.64 -3.15
N ARG A 11 -9.93 -16.01 -2.33
CA ARG A 11 -9.56 -17.39 -2.06
C ARG A 11 -10.40 -18.04 -0.96
N ASN A 12 -10.92 -17.21 -0.07
CA ASN A 12 -11.73 -17.64 1.06
C ASN A 12 -13.03 -16.84 1.09
N TRP A 13 -14.12 -17.46 0.74
CA TRP A 13 -15.45 -16.84 0.71
C TRP A 13 -15.89 -16.21 2.05
N ARG A 14 -15.22 -16.59 3.16
CA ARG A 14 -15.45 -16.01 4.48
C ARG A 14 -14.62 -14.75 4.74
N ASN A 15 -13.71 -14.40 3.83
CA ASN A 15 -12.96 -13.15 3.98
C ASN A 15 -13.92 -11.96 3.93
N PRO A 16 -13.98 -11.11 4.97
CA PRO A 16 -14.97 -10.03 5.03
C PRO A 16 -14.62 -8.84 4.15
N ILE A 17 -13.40 -8.78 3.61
CA ILE A 17 -12.86 -7.61 2.91
C ILE A 17 -12.86 -7.79 1.39
N THR A 18 -12.43 -8.95 0.90
CA THR A 18 -12.29 -9.20 -0.54
C THR A 18 -13.64 -9.38 -1.21
N ASN A 19 -14.35 -10.40 -0.90
CA ASN A 19 -15.74 -10.68 -1.31
C ASN A 19 -16.17 -9.96 -2.61
N VAL A 20 -17.03 -8.96 -2.52
CA VAL A 20 -17.56 -8.19 -3.67
C VAL A 20 -16.60 -7.10 -4.20
N ARG A 21 -15.44 -6.92 -3.59
CA ARG A 21 -14.47 -5.87 -3.95
C ARG A 21 -13.42 -6.34 -4.95
N THR A 22 -13.23 -7.66 -5.10
CA THR A 22 -12.23 -8.23 -6.01
C THR A 22 -12.82 -8.57 -7.38
N TYR A 23 -11.94 -8.90 -8.31
CA TYR A 23 -12.30 -9.38 -9.64
C TYR A 23 -12.51 -10.90 -9.69
N GLY A 24 -12.49 -11.58 -8.52
CA GLY A 24 -12.74 -13.00 -8.37
C GLY A 24 -11.56 -13.79 -7.79
N ASP A 25 -11.61 -15.10 -8.00
CA ASP A 25 -10.68 -16.10 -7.47
C ASP A 25 -9.57 -16.54 -8.46
N ASP A 26 -9.71 -16.13 -9.73
CA ASP A 26 -8.75 -16.46 -10.79
C ASP A 26 -7.68 -15.36 -10.93
N PRO A 27 -6.40 -15.68 -10.69
CA PRO A 27 -5.29 -14.72 -10.81
C PRO A 27 -5.15 -14.09 -12.20
N ASP A 28 -5.48 -14.83 -13.27
CA ASP A 28 -5.39 -14.30 -14.64
C ASP A 28 -6.45 -13.24 -14.89
N ARG A 29 -7.67 -13.48 -14.45
CA ARG A 29 -8.75 -12.48 -14.50
C ARG A 29 -8.42 -11.25 -13.68
N VAL A 30 -7.91 -11.42 -12.45
CA VAL A 30 -7.53 -10.30 -11.58
C VAL A 30 -6.45 -9.46 -12.24
N LEU A 31 -5.43 -10.10 -12.82
CA LEU A 31 -4.37 -9.41 -13.56
C LEU A 31 -4.92 -8.64 -14.76
N GLU A 32 -5.74 -9.27 -15.60
CA GLU A 32 -6.33 -8.65 -16.77
C GLU A 32 -7.18 -7.42 -16.41
N CYS A 33 -8.05 -7.55 -15.40
CA CYS A 33 -8.87 -6.44 -14.92
C CYS A 33 -8.01 -5.31 -14.34
N GLY A 34 -6.96 -5.65 -13.57
CA GLY A 34 -6.00 -4.67 -13.05
C GLY A 34 -5.28 -3.90 -14.16
N LEU A 35 -4.81 -4.58 -15.20
CA LEU A 35 -4.17 -3.97 -16.38
C LEU A 35 -5.11 -3.02 -17.10
N ASN A 36 -6.37 -3.43 -17.33
CA ASN A 36 -7.36 -2.61 -17.98
C ASN A 36 -7.73 -1.37 -17.15
N TYR A 37 -7.85 -1.53 -15.83
CA TYR A 37 -8.06 -0.40 -14.90
C TYR A 37 -6.91 0.61 -14.98
N MET A 38 -5.65 0.13 -14.89
CA MET A 38 -4.47 0.98 -14.97
C MET A 38 -4.39 1.73 -16.30
N LYS A 39 -4.73 1.06 -17.42
CA LYS A 39 -4.74 1.65 -18.75
C LYS A 39 -5.75 2.80 -18.83
N ALA A 40 -7.00 2.56 -18.42
CA ALA A 40 -8.05 3.57 -18.45
C ALA A 40 -7.73 4.76 -17.53
N ALA A 41 -7.21 4.52 -16.32
CA ALA A 41 -6.81 5.58 -15.41
C ALA A 41 -5.66 6.43 -15.99
N LYS A 42 -4.71 5.81 -16.66
CA LYS A 42 -3.59 6.51 -17.31
C LYS A 42 -4.06 7.41 -18.46
N GLU A 43 -5.05 7.00 -19.23
CA GLU A 43 -5.66 7.81 -20.30
C GLU A 43 -6.29 9.10 -19.74
N GLU A 44 -6.80 9.05 -18.52
CA GLU A 44 -7.38 10.19 -17.80
C GLU A 44 -6.40 10.92 -16.87
N ASN A 45 -5.10 10.61 -16.92
CA ASN A 45 -4.06 11.16 -16.05
C ASN A 45 -4.33 10.94 -14.56
N VAL A 46 -4.99 9.84 -14.18
CA VAL A 46 -5.25 9.45 -12.80
C VAL A 46 -4.16 8.49 -12.33
N LEU A 47 -3.43 8.87 -11.29
CA LEU A 47 -2.52 7.97 -10.60
C LEU A 47 -3.33 6.89 -9.87
N VAL A 48 -2.87 5.64 -9.91
CA VAL A 48 -3.52 4.52 -9.24
C VAL A 48 -2.59 3.86 -8.22
N ALA A 49 -3.15 3.31 -7.15
CA ALA A 49 -2.45 2.47 -6.19
C ALA A 49 -3.04 1.05 -6.22
N ILE A 50 -2.29 0.11 -6.77
CA ILE A 50 -2.67 -1.31 -6.74
C ILE A 50 -2.60 -1.83 -5.30
N LYS A 51 -3.63 -2.59 -4.86
CA LYS A 51 -3.80 -2.94 -3.45
C LYS A 51 -4.50 -4.28 -3.23
N HIS A 52 -4.30 -4.89 -2.05
CA HIS A 52 -3.49 -4.51 -0.88
C HIS A 52 -2.27 -5.44 -0.76
N PHE A 53 -1.08 -4.98 -1.09
CA PHE A 53 0.12 -5.82 -1.02
C PHE A 53 0.37 -6.33 0.43
N PRO A 54 0.76 -7.59 0.68
CA PRO A 54 1.11 -8.66 -0.26
C PRO A 54 -0.08 -9.49 -0.79
N GLY A 55 -1.30 -9.06 -0.60
CA GLY A 55 -2.54 -9.66 -1.08
C GLY A 55 -3.44 -10.16 0.04
N ASP A 56 -4.67 -9.68 0.06
CA ASP A 56 -5.74 -10.12 0.95
C ASP A 56 -6.55 -11.27 0.32
N GLY A 57 -7.44 -11.89 1.08
CA GLY A 57 -8.39 -12.89 0.60
C GLY A 57 -8.12 -14.33 1.04
N CYS A 58 -7.04 -14.59 1.80
CA CYS A 58 -6.74 -15.93 2.32
C CYS A 58 -7.37 -16.19 3.69
N ASP A 59 -7.42 -15.15 4.53
CA ASP A 59 -7.80 -15.19 5.94
C ASP A 59 -9.28 -14.84 6.12
N GLU A 60 -9.85 -15.20 7.28
CA GLU A 60 -11.17 -14.77 7.75
C GLU A 60 -11.10 -13.51 8.62
N VAL A 61 -9.89 -12.94 8.80
CA VAL A 61 -9.63 -11.78 9.65
C VAL A 61 -9.70 -10.50 8.85
N ASP A 62 -10.43 -9.53 9.39
CA ASP A 62 -10.48 -8.16 8.86
C ASP A 62 -9.27 -7.37 9.36
N GLN A 63 -8.44 -6.88 8.44
CA GLN A 63 -7.27 -6.05 8.75
C GLN A 63 -7.60 -4.71 9.44
N HIS A 64 -8.88 -4.27 9.42
CA HIS A 64 -9.33 -3.13 10.23
C HIS A 64 -9.31 -3.44 11.74
N ILE A 65 -9.46 -4.71 12.11
CA ILE A 65 -9.63 -5.16 13.50
C ILE A 65 -8.36 -5.85 14.03
N LEU A 66 -7.63 -6.57 13.16
CA LEU A 66 -6.43 -7.34 13.52
C LEU A 66 -5.53 -7.49 12.30
N THR A 67 -4.24 -7.84 12.47
CA THR A 67 -3.38 -8.20 11.35
C THR A 67 -3.91 -9.46 10.65
N SER A 68 -4.28 -9.33 9.39
CA SER A 68 -4.67 -10.45 8.52
C SER A 68 -3.44 -11.23 8.04
N VAL A 69 -3.63 -12.44 7.53
CA VAL A 69 -2.54 -13.33 7.11
C VAL A 69 -2.77 -13.85 5.69
N ASN A 70 -1.82 -13.60 4.81
CA ASN A 70 -1.67 -14.38 3.59
C ASN A 70 -0.82 -15.60 3.91
N SER A 71 -1.48 -16.76 4.07
CA SER A 71 -0.88 -18.00 4.55
C SER A 71 -0.20 -18.85 3.47
N LEU A 72 -0.12 -18.36 2.23
CA LEU A 72 0.44 -19.10 1.12
C LEU A 72 1.95 -19.35 1.30
N TYR A 73 2.42 -20.50 0.85
CA TYR A 73 3.86 -20.74 0.65
C TYR A 73 4.40 -19.89 -0.50
N CYS A 74 5.72 -19.69 -0.53
CA CYS A 74 6.34 -18.78 -1.50
C CYS A 74 6.01 -19.13 -2.95
N GLU A 75 6.04 -20.43 -3.32
CA GLU A 75 5.77 -20.88 -4.69
C GLU A 75 4.32 -20.63 -5.10
N GLU A 76 3.37 -20.84 -4.18
CA GLU A 76 1.95 -20.61 -4.44
C GLU A 76 1.65 -19.10 -4.50
N TRP A 77 2.27 -18.31 -3.62
CA TRP A 77 2.18 -16.86 -3.67
C TRP A 77 2.74 -16.32 -5.00
N ASP A 78 3.89 -16.82 -5.46
CA ASP A 78 4.50 -16.44 -6.73
C ASP A 78 3.59 -16.73 -7.93
N ALA A 79 2.95 -17.89 -7.92
CA ALA A 79 2.05 -18.32 -9.00
C ALA A 79 0.71 -17.53 -9.01
N THR A 80 0.38 -16.83 -7.95
CA THR A 80 -0.89 -16.11 -7.78
C THR A 80 -0.67 -14.60 -7.62
N TYR A 81 -0.53 -14.11 -6.40
CA TYR A 81 -0.30 -12.67 -6.12
C TYR A 81 0.99 -12.15 -6.76
N GLY A 82 2.07 -12.96 -6.75
CA GLY A 82 3.33 -12.62 -7.39
C GLY A 82 3.19 -12.37 -8.88
N LYS A 83 2.42 -13.21 -9.57
CA LYS A 83 2.05 -13.04 -10.98
C LYS A 83 1.29 -11.74 -11.21
N ILE A 84 0.31 -11.43 -10.37
CA ILE A 84 -0.51 -10.21 -10.48
C ILE A 84 0.36 -8.97 -10.27
N TYR A 85 1.06 -8.89 -9.14
CA TYR A 85 1.91 -7.73 -8.83
C TYR A 85 3.04 -7.57 -9.84
N GLY A 86 3.69 -8.68 -10.24
CA GLY A 86 4.74 -8.68 -11.26
C GLY A 86 4.25 -8.13 -12.59
N GLY A 87 3.12 -8.63 -13.10
CA GLY A 87 2.55 -8.18 -14.36
C GLY A 87 2.10 -6.70 -14.33
N LEU A 88 1.52 -6.24 -13.22
CA LEU A 88 1.12 -4.84 -13.06
C LEU A 88 2.33 -3.90 -12.93
N ILE A 89 3.40 -4.34 -12.24
CA ILE A 89 4.66 -3.59 -12.12
C ILE A 89 5.35 -3.49 -13.49
N GLU A 90 5.41 -4.57 -14.25
CA GLU A 90 5.97 -4.60 -15.60
C GLU A 90 5.18 -3.69 -16.55
N ALA A 91 3.85 -3.63 -16.39
CA ALA A 91 2.98 -2.70 -17.12
C ALA A 91 3.09 -1.24 -16.66
N GLY A 92 3.93 -0.94 -15.65
CA GLY A 92 4.23 0.42 -15.21
C GLY A 92 3.37 0.93 -14.07
N ALA A 93 2.94 0.07 -13.14
CA ALA A 93 2.30 0.51 -11.90
C ALA A 93 3.19 1.51 -11.16
N GLN A 94 2.65 2.68 -10.86
CA GLN A 94 3.42 3.79 -10.25
C GLN A 94 3.34 3.80 -8.74
N THR A 95 2.24 3.28 -8.16
CA THR A 95 2.08 3.24 -6.70
C THR A 95 1.48 1.90 -6.24
N VAL A 96 1.91 1.46 -5.06
CA VAL A 96 1.42 0.26 -4.38
C VAL A 96 0.93 0.66 -2.99
N MET A 97 -0.29 0.27 -2.64
CA MET A 97 -0.76 0.36 -1.26
C MET A 97 -0.50 -0.96 -0.54
N VAL A 98 0.18 -0.84 0.59
CA VAL A 98 0.54 -1.99 1.43
C VAL A 98 -0.48 -2.15 2.54
N GLY A 99 -1.09 -3.34 2.61
CA GLY A 99 -2.06 -3.70 3.64
C GLY A 99 -1.40 -4.07 4.98
N HIS A 100 -2.25 -4.15 6.01
CA HIS A 100 -1.83 -4.64 7.32
C HIS A 100 -1.95 -6.17 7.38
N ILE A 101 -1.27 -6.81 6.44
CA ILE A 101 -1.34 -8.24 6.14
C ILE A 101 0.06 -8.84 6.34
N ALA A 102 0.17 -9.88 7.14
CA ALA A 102 1.40 -10.65 7.28
C ALA A 102 1.52 -11.68 6.14
N GLN A 103 2.74 -11.97 5.70
CA GLN A 103 3.05 -13.07 4.80
C GLN A 103 4.24 -13.86 5.36
N PRO A 104 3.97 -14.80 6.29
CA PRO A 104 5.01 -15.45 7.09
C PRO A 104 6.05 -16.23 6.28
N ALA A 105 5.66 -16.85 5.16
CA ALA A 105 6.58 -17.64 4.35
C ALA A 105 7.70 -16.77 3.77
N TYR A 106 7.38 -15.61 3.22
CA TYR A 106 8.39 -14.68 2.70
C TYR A 106 9.15 -13.95 3.81
N GLN A 107 8.50 -13.65 4.94
CA GLN A 107 9.20 -13.07 6.10
C GLN A 107 10.30 -14.02 6.58
N LYS A 108 10.00 -15.30 6.75
CA LYS A 108 10.97 -16.33 7.14
C LYS A 108 12.01 -16.63 6.07
N LEU A 109 11.65 -16.55 4.78
CA LEU A 109 12.60 -16.75 3.68
C LEU A 109 13.70 -15.68 3.68
N TYR A 110 13.35 -14.41 3.91
CA TYR A 110 14.32 -13.32 3.93
C TYR A 110 15.00 -13.13 5.29
N ASN A 111 14.38 -13.61 6.35
CA ASN A 111 14.91 -13.56 7.70
C ASN A 111 14.58 -14.87 8.42
N PRO A 112 15.49 -15.89 8.38
CA PRO A 112 15.25 -17.18 9.03
C PRO A 112 14.97 -17.05 10.55
N ASP A 113 15.50 -16.03 11.19
CA ASP A 113 15.30 -15.72 12.61
C ASP A 113 14.06 -14.84 12.86
N PHE A 114 13.20 -14.68 11.85
CA PHE A 114 11.99 -13.86 11.99
C PHE A 114 11.16 -14.34 13.18
N PRO A 115 10.77 -13.43 14.09
CA PRO A 115 10.06 -13.81 15.31
C PRO A 115 8.74 -14.51 15.02
N ASP A 116 8.36 -15.45 15.88
CA ASP A 116 7.09 -16.17 15.79
C ASP A 116 5.91 -15.29 16.26
N LYS A 117 5.70 -14.20 15.52
CA LYS A 117 4.60 -13.26 15.71
C LYS A 117 4.14 -12.71 14.36
N LEU A 118 2.88 -12.28 14.28
CA LEU A 118 2.36 -11.64 13.09
C LEU A 118 2.88 -10.18 13.03
N VAL A 119 3.58 -9.86 11.94
CA VAL A 119 4.02 -8.50 11.62
C VAL A 119 3.43 -8.14 10.27
N PRO A 120 2.61 -7.07 10.19
CA PRO A 120 2.00 -6.67 8.94
C PRO A 120 3.05 -6.16 7.94
N ALA A 121 2.75 -6.27 6.65
CA ALA A 121 3.66 -5.85 5.59
C ALA A 121 4.10 -4.39 5.72
N THR A 122 3.24 -3.51 6.21
CA THR A 122 3.56 -2.11 6.50
C THR A 122 4.70 -1.91 7.51
N LEU A 123 5.02 -2.93 8.31
CA LEU A 123 6.08 -2.93 9.31
C LEU A 123 7.15 -4.00 9.04
N SER A 124 7.20 -4.59 7.83
CA SER A 124 8.12 -5.68 7.49
C SER A 124 9.11 -5.29 6.39
N PRO A 125 10.38 -5.03 6.72
CA PRO A 125 11.43 -4.82 5.73
C PRO A 125 11.59 -6.01 4.77
N GLU A 126 11.35 -7.24 5.24
CA GLU A 126 11.40 -8.45 4.44
C GLU A 126 10.42 -8.39 3.27
N LEU A 127 9.19 -7.93 3.52
CA LEU A 127 8.16 -7.82 2.50
C LEU A 127 8.34 -6.56 1.63
N LEU A 128 8.71 -5.43 2.23
CA LEU A 128 8.84 -4.17 1.49
C LEU A 128 10.15 -4.09 0.71
N LYS A 129 11.28 -4.28 1.38
CA LYS A 129 12.61 -4.20 0.75
C LYS A 129 12.96 -5.50 0.02
N GLY A 130 12.68 -6.65 0.63
CA GLY A 130 12.99 -7.98 0.07
C GLY A 130 12.06 -8.38 -1.08
N LEU A 131 10.78 -8.52 -0.80
CA LEU A 131 9.80 -9.02 -1.77
C LEU A 131 9.41 -7.97 -2.80
N LEU A 132 8.88 -6.82 -2.36
CA LEU A 132 8.34 -5.81 -3.28
C LEU A 132 9.43 -5.07 -4.06
N ARG A 133 10.46 -4.53 -3.37
CA ARG A 133 11.52 -3.79 -4.04
C ARG A 133 12.49 -4.70 -4.80
N LYS A 134 13.06 -5.71 -4.14
CA LYS A 134 14.16 -6.51 -4.71
C LYS A 134 13.67 -7.60 -5.64
N LYS A 135 12.71 -8.44 -5.20
CA LYS A 135 12.25 -9.58 -6.01
C LYS A 135 11.33 -9.12 -7.14
N LEU A 136 10.33 -8.29 -6.87
CA LEU A 136 9.40 -7.81 -7.90
C LEU A 136 9.92 -6.58 -8.68
N GLY A 137 11.02 -5.97 -8.27
CA GLY A 137 11.63 -4.84 -8.98
C GLY A 137 10.85 -3.53 -8.88
N PHE A 138 9.93 -3.39 -7.94
CA PHE A 138 9.11 -2.18 -7.83
C PHE A 138 9.91 -0.99 -7.32
N ASN A 139 10.01 0.07 -8.12
CA ASN A 139 10.70 1.32 -7.75
C ASN A 139 9.78 2.53 -7.59
N GLY A 140 8.46 2.35 -7.72
CA GLY A 140 7.47 3.42 -7.51
C GLY A 140 7.21 3.76 -6.03
N LEU A 141 6.19 4.56 -5.79
CA LEU A 141 5.78 5.03 -4.46
C LEU A 141 5.04 3.93 -3.69
N ILE A 142 5.46 3.63 -2.47
CA ILE A 142 4.76 2.75 -1.54
C ILE A 142 4.00 3.58 -0.52
N VAL A 143 2.68 3.40 -0.45
CA VAL A 143 1.83 4.05 0.55
C VAL A 143 1.27 2.98 1.50
N THR A 144 1.15 3.30 2.79
CA THR A 144 0.45 2.42 3.74
C THR A 144 -1.04 2.38 3.45
N ASP A 145 -1.73 1.34 3.85
CA ASP A 145 -3.17 1.43 4.11
C ASP A 145 -3.41 2.30 5.35
N SER A 146 -4.67 2.56 5.69
CA SER A 146 -5.04 3.46 6.78
C SER A 146 -4.42 3.02 8.11
N THR A 147 -3.57 3.86 8.67
CA THR A 147 -2.90 3.57 9.94
C THR A 147 -3.82 3.74 11.17
N CYS A 148 -5.07 4.16 10.95
CA CYS A 148 -6.12 4.10 11.96
C CYS A 148 -6.60 2.66 12.22
N MET A 149 -6.33 1.72 11.31
CA MET A 149 -6.71 0.31 11.44
C MET A 149 -5.90 -0.36 12.54
N VAL A 150 -6.57 -1.26 13.30
CA VAL A 150 -5.91 -1.98 14.40
C VAL A 150 -4.85 -2.94 13.89
N GLY A 151 -5.01 -3.50 12.68
CA GLY A 151 -3.99 -4.32 12.03
C GLY A 151 -2.62 -3.67 11.91
N PHE A 152 -2.55 -2.32 11.87
CA PHE A 152 -1.30 -1.57 11.94
C PHE A 152 -0.69 -1.54 13.35
N SER A 153 -1.52 -1.28 14.35
CA SER A 153 -1.06 -0.95 15.71
C SER A 153 -0.97 -2.16 16.64
N CYS A 154 -1.51 -3.34 16.26
CA CYS A 154 -1.45 -4.52 17.12
C CYS A 154 -0.05 -5.15 17.22
N ALA A 155 0.79 -5.00 16.22
CA ALA A 155 2.15 -5.55 16.22
C ALA A 155 3.18 -4.68 16.96
N MET A 156 2.94 -3.37 17.03
CA MET A 156 3.86 -2.39 17.61
C MET A 156 3.10 -1.16 18.11
N LYS A 157 3.53 -0.59 19.24
CA LYS A 157 2.97 0.68 19.74
C LYS A 157 3.09 1.78 18.70
N ARG A 158 2.05 2.61 18.54
CA ARG A 158 1.94 3.62 17.50
C ARG A 158 3.10 4.60 17.48
N GLU A 159 3.60 5.04 18.65
CA GLU A 159 4.76 5.93 18.78
C GLU A 159 6.02 5.42 18.06
N LYS A 160 6.16 4.09 17.96
CA LYS A 160 7.26 3.43 17.23
C LYS A 160 6.85 3.00 15.83
N ALA A 161 5.62 2.53 15.66
CA ALA A 161 5.13 2.03 14.39
C ALA A 161 5.09 3.11 13.30
N VAL A 162 4.74 4.35 13.65
CA VAL A 162 4.64 5.48 12.72
C VAL A 162 6.00 5.76 12.03
N PRO A 163 7.10 6.08 12.73
CA PRO A 163 8.39 6.27 12.08
C PRO A 163 8.95 4.98 11.48
N TYR A 164 8.69 3.83 12.11
CA TYR A 164 9.19 2.55 11.64
C TYR A 164 8.54 2.08 10.33
N ALA A 165 7.30 2.44 10.05
CA ALA A 165 6.66 2.12 8.75
C ALA A 165 7.44 2.72 7.58
N ILE A 166 7.96 3.95 7.74
CA ILE A 166 8.84 4.58 6.74
C ILE A 166 10.20 3.88 6.72
N GLU A 167 10.82 3.62 7.86
CA GLU A 167 12.09 2.88 7.92
C GLU A 167 11.98 1.49 7.30
N ALA A 168 10.88 0.78 7.52
CA ALA A 168 10.63 -0.54 6.97
C ALA A 168 10.53 -0.55 5.44
N GLY A 169 10.16 0.59 4.80
CA GLY A 169 10.16 0.70 3.34
C GLY A 169 8.95 1.40 2.73
N CYS A 170 7.94 1.82 3.50
CA CYS A 170 6.88 2.68 3.01
C CYS A 170 7.42 4.08 2.72
N ASP A 171 6.88 4.77 1.71
CA ASP A 171 7.30 6.12 1.36
C ASP A 171 6.29 7.17 1.85
N MET A 172 5.02 6.80 1.97
CA MET A 172 3.96 7.66 2.48
C MET A 172 3.13 6.95 3.52
N PHE A 173 2.68 7.74 4.48
CA PHE A 173 1.83 7.36 5.59
C PHE A 173 0.38 7.83 5.32
N LEU A 174 -0.58 6.93 5.34
CA LEU A 174 -2.00 7.18 5.06
C LEU A 174 -2.81 6.63 6.22
N PHE A 175 -3.76 7.20 6.58
CA PHE A 175 -4.36 8.33 7.18
C PHE A 175 -3.79 8.57 8.58
N ASN A 176 -3.66 9.81 8.99
CA ASN A 176 -3.31 10.13 10.36
C ASN A 176 -4.48 9.81 11.29
N LYS A 177 -4.19 9.26 12.47
CA LYS A 177 -5.16 9.14 13.54
C LYS A 177 -5.39 10.50 14.20
N ASP A 178 -4.30 11.18 14.50
CA ASP A 178 -4.20 12.55 14.92
C ASP A 178 -2.96 13.16 14.24
N LEU A 179 -3.11 14.31 13.61
CA LEU A 179 -2.05 14.89 12.80
C LEU A 179 -0.86 15.35 13.66
N ASP A 180 -1.13 16.00 14.78
CA ASP A 180 -0.10 16.55 15.64
C ASP A 180 0.64 15.41 16.37
N GLU A 181 -0.10 14.39 16.84
CA GLU A 181 0.47 13.21 17.50
C GLU A 181 1.37 12.44 16.52
N ASP A 182 0.88 12.11 15.33
CA ASP A 182 1.63 11.33 14.34
C ASP A 182 2.83 12.11 13.80
N TYR A 183 2.72 13.42 13.62
CA TYR A 183 3.86 14.27 13.27
C TYR A 183 4.94 14.23 14.36
N ASN A 184 4.54 14.35 15.63
CA ASN A 184 5.48 14.29 16.74
C ASN A 184 6.15 12.91 16.86
N TYR A 185 5.41 11.81 16.65
CA TYR A 185 5.99 10.46 16.62
C TYR A 185 7.02 10.31 15.49
N MET A 186 6.72 10.85 14.30
CA MET A 186 7.67 10.83 13.17
C MET A 186 8.92 11.63 13.49
N LEU A 187 8.78 12.85 14.03
CA LEU A 187 9.89 13.72 14.38
C LEU A 187 10.76 13.12 15.49
N GLU A 188 10.15 12.60 16.55
CA GLU A 188 10.91 11.94 17.64
C GLU A 188 11.56 10.64 17.16
N GLY A 189 10.89 9.87 16.31
CA GLY A 189 11.46 8.67 15.69
C GLY A 189 12.70 8.98 14.83
N TYR A 190 12.69 10.10 14.11
CA TYR A 190 13.87 10.59 13.38
C TYR A 190 15.01 10.98 14.34
N LYS A 191 14.72 11.78 15.37
CA LYS A 191 15.73 12.20 16.37
C LYS A 191 16.34 11.03 17.14
N GLN A 192 15.56 9.97 17.39
CA GLN A 192 15.99 8.76 18.10
C GLN A 192 16.66 7.71 17.20
N GLY A 193 16.72 7.95 15.89
CA GLY A 193 17.31 7.04 14.92
C GLY A 193 16.45 5.82 14.58
N ILE A 194 15.14 5.82 14.90
CA ILE A 194 14.19 4.81 14.43
C ILE A 194 13.96 4.97 12.92
N LEU A 195 13.89 6.21 12.45
CA LEU A 195 13.85 6.57 11.04
C LEU A 195 15.20 7.17 10.65
N SER A 196 15.92 6.52 9.74
CA SER A 196 17.21 6.99 9.24
C SER A 196 17.04 8.14 8.24
N GLU A 197 18.01 9.06 8.21
CA GLU A 197 18.06 10.16 7.24
C GLU A 197 18.03 9.64 5.79
N GLN A 198 18.85 8.62 5.51
CA GLN A 198 18.87 7.99 4.19
C GLN A 198 17.47 7.51 3.76
N ARG A 199 16.72 6.84 4.64
CA ARG A 199 15.41 6.31 4.31
C ARG A 199 14.36 7.42 4.15
N LEU A 200 14.47 8.47 4.94
CA LEU A 200 13.65 9.67 4.81
C LEU A 200 13.87 10.34 3.45
N ASP A 201 15.11 10.53 3.03
CA ASP A 201 15.47 11.12 1.73
C ASP A 201 14.99 10.27 0.56
N GLU A 202 15.10 8.95 0.64
CA GLU A 202 14.55 8.02 -0.36
C GLU A 202 13.03 8.16 -0.50
N ALA A 203 12.29 8.28 0.62
CA ALA A 203 10.85 8.46 0.63
C ALA A 203 10.46 9.80 -0.01
N ILE A 204 11.08 10.89 0.43
CA ILE A 204 10.83 12.24 -0.09
C ILE A 204 11.15 12.30 -1.59
N THR A 205 12.24 11.67 -2.02
CA THR A 205 12.62 11.61 -3.44
C THR A 205 11.51 10.96 -4.28
N ARG A 206 10.95 9.82 -3.85
CA ARG A 206 9.86 9.15 -4.57
C ARG A 206 8.57 9.96 -4.56
N ILE A 207 8.25 10.61 -3.44
CA ILE A 207 7.08 11.50 -3.34
C ILE A 207 7.22 12.65 -4.33
N LEU A 208 8.36 13.34 -4.34
CA LEU A 208 8.60 14.49 -5.24
C LEU A 208 8.66 14.05 -6.69
N ALA A 209 9.30 12.91 -7.00
CA ALA A 209 9.35 12.36 -8.35
C ALA A 209 7.94 12.02 -8.88
N THR A 210 7.07 11.40 -8.03
CA THR A 210 5.69 11.11 -8.40
C THR A 210 4.89 12.40 -8.66
N LYS A 211 5.02 13.41 -7.80
CA LYS A 211 4.39 14.71 -7.99
C LYS A 211 4.89 15.40 -9.27
N ALA A 212 6.19 15.28 -9.56
CA ALA A 212 6.79 15.84 -10.78
C ALA A 212 6.30 15.14 -12.04
N ALA A 213 6.17 13.80 -12.02
CA ALA A 213 5.64 13.02 -13.13
C ALA A 213 4.19 13.41 -13.48
N LEU A 214 3.38 13.77 -12.46
CA LEU A 214 2.03 14.31 -12.64
C LEU A 214 2.00 15.80 -13.05
N GLY A 215 3.16 16.44 -13.17
CA GLY A 215 3.25 17.86 -13.51
C GLY A 215 2.77 18.83 -12.44
N LEU A 216 2.56 18.37 -11.19
CA LEU A 216 1.98 19.20 -10.12
C LEU A 216 2.83 20.42 -9.78
N HIS A 217 4.16 20.33 -9.92
CA HIS A 217 5.09 21.44 -9.67
C HIS A 217 4.97 22.58 -10.69
N LYS A 218 4.28 22.34 -11.82
CA LYS A 218 4.06 23.33 -12.89
C LYS A 218 2.68 23.99 -12.79
N LYS A 219 1.82 23.51 -11.91
CA LYS A 219 0.44 24.00 -11.75
C LYS A 219 0.37 25.07 -10.66
N ALA A 220 -0.43 26.11 -10.89
CA ALA A 220 -0.74 27.08 -9.85
C ALA A 220 -1.66 26.43 -8.80
N LYS A 221 -1.67 26.98 -7.57
CA LYS A 221 -2.46 26.42 -6.46
C LYS A 221 -3.95 26.29 -6.80
N ASN A 222 -4.51 27.29 -7.48
CA ASN A 222 -5.93 27.32 -7.91
C ASN A 222 -6.26 26.29 -9.01
N GLU A 223 -5.27 25.74 -9.69
CA GLU A 223 -5.45 24.66 -10.67
C GLU A 223 -5.42 23.27 -10.00
N ILE A 224 -4.84 23.18 -8.79
CA ILE A 224 -4.72 21.92 -8.03
C ILE A 224 -5.87 21.80 -7.03
N VAL A 225 -6.24 22.91 -6.40
CA VAL A 225 -7.29 22.97 -5.38
C VAL A 225 -8.52 23.64 -6.00
N PRO A 226 -9.63 22.90 -6.21
CA PRO A 226 -10.85 23.46 -6.73
C PRO A 226 -11.36 24.58 -5.80
N ASN A 227 -11.96 25.62 -6.37
CA ASN A 227 -12.60 26.67 -5.59
C ASN A 227 -14.01 26.22 -5.11
N GLU A 228 -14.59 26.94 -4.15
CA GLU A 228 -15.91 26.60 -3.60
C GLU A 228 -17.03 26.57 -4.65
N ALA A 229 -16.92 27.39 -5.71
CA ALA A 229 -17.91 27.40 -6.79
C ALA A 229 -17.99 26.06 -7.53
N THR A 230 -16.87 25.30 -7.55
CA THR A 230 -16.83 23.97 -8.15
C THR A 230 -17.69 22.96 -7.37
N LEU A 231 -17.92 23.18 -6.06
CA LEU A 231 -18.76 22.34 -5.23
C LEU A 231 -20.25 22.44 -5.62
N ASN A 232 -20.65 23.54 -6.28
CA ASN A 232 -22.02 23.70 -6.73
C ASN A 232 -22.40 22.70 -7.83
N ILE A 233 -21.41 22.16 -8.55
CA ILE A 233 -21.62 21.08 -9.54
C ILE A 233 -22.15 19.80 -8.86
N LEU A 234 -21.71 19.54 -7.62
CA LEU A 234 -22.12 18.37 -6.83
C LEU A 234 -23.52 18.51 -6.21
N LYS A 235 -24.09 19.73 -6.23
CA LYS A 235 -25.43 20.04 -5.67
C LYS A 235 -26.51 20.13 -6.75
N ASN A 236 -26.23 19.68 -7.96
CA ASN A 236 -27.18 19.71 -9.06
C ASN A 236 -28.21 18.60 -8.89
N GLU A 237 -29.49 18.87 -9.17
CA GLU A 237 -30.60 17.92 -9.04
C GLU A 237 -30.47 16.69 -9.99
N GLU A 238 -29.50 16.70 -10.90
CA GLU A 238 -29.17 15.59 -11.82
C GLU A 238 -28.16 14.58 -11.23
N HIS A 239 -27.72 14.76 -9.99
CA HIS A 239 -26.87 13.87 -9.20
C HIS A 239 -27.57 13.59 -7.86
#